data_0850a44bc63d7a342ab9b7470eebcacc
#
_entry.id   0850a44bc63d7a342ab9b7470eebcacc
#
_cell.length_a   1.000
_cell.length_b   1.000
_cell.length_c   1.000
_cell.angle_alpha   90.00
_cell.angle_beta   90.00
_cell.angle_gamma   90.00
#
_symmetry.space_group_name_H-M   'P 1'
#
loop_
_entity.id
_entity.type
_entity.pdbx_description
1 polymer ?
#
loop_
_entity_poly.entity_id
_entity_poly.type
_entity_poly.pdbx_seq_one_letter_code
_entity_poly.pdbx_strand_id
1 'polypeptide(L)'
;LFRSSSIPTMAPVDYPINFLYPKQARRMSKKDIADFRRWHRNAALNAKEAGFDIVYVYAGHGMSLAQQFILPNMNTRSDEYGGSLENRIRLTRELLEETVDAIGDSCGVAFRFAVDEMKGKDGMQFREEGGAVVELLAEHPDLWDVNVSDWSNDSQTSRFEPNEGYQLPYVEFVKGLTSKPVVGVGRITSPDLMASLVKKGVLDLIGAARPSIADPYLPNKIKTGKIDQIKECIGCNICISSDNFSVPIRCTQNQTMGEEWRRGWDPETIKPKKADQHVLVVGSGPAGLECSLQLARRGYQVVLAEAKKELGGRVIFEANLKGLSAWKRVVDNRVYEIQQKNNIEIYKDSELTATHINELGIDNIFLATGASWRLDGIGRSTRKPIKGLDKIKVLSPEEADRKSVV
;
A
#
# COMPACT_ATOMS: atom_id res chain seq x y z
N LEU A 1 21.34 0.02 -3.94
CA LEU A 1 22.78 0.29 -3.66
C LEU A 1 22.97 1.78 -3.41
N PHE A 2 22.64 2.24 -2.21
CA PHE A 2 23.06 3.57 -1.75
C PHE A 2 24.56 3.53 -1.51
N ARG A 3 25.34 3.95 -2.48
CA ARG A 3 26.72 4.32 -2.21
C ARG A 3 26.66 5.44 -1.17
N SER A 4 27.40 5.29 -0.08
CA SER A 4 27.55 6.34 0.92
C SER A 4 27.96 7.62 0.18
N SER A 5 27.04 8.60 0.09
CA SER A 5 27.43 9.91 -0.43
C SER A 5 28.53 10.44 0.48
N SER A 6 29.58 11.01 -0.08
CA SER A 6 30.58 11.78 0.65
C SER A 6 29.99 13.06 1.26
N ILE A 7 28.74 13.40 0.90
CA ILE A 7 28.02 14.55 1.40
C ILE A 7 27.37 14.18 2.73
N PRO A 8 27.66 14.91 3.82
CA PRO A 8 26.99 14.70 5.10
C PRO A 8 25.49 14.92 4.97
N THR A 9 24.71 13.99 5.50
CA THR A 9 23.27 14.22 5.71
C THR A 9 23.06 15.34 6.71
N MET A 10 21.95 16.08 6.58
CA MET A 10 21.65 17.26 7.40
C MET A 10 20.33 17.05 8.14
N ALA A 11 20.25 17.60 9.36
CA ALA A 11 19.06 17.58 10.21
C ALA A 11 18.94 18.90 10.99
N PRO A 12 17.83 19.17 11.70
CA PRO A 12 17.71 20.35 12.57
C PRO A 12 18.83 20.45 13.59
N VAL A 13 19.23 19.32 14.15
CA VAL A 13 20.33 19.14 15.10
C VAL A 13 21.21 17.96 14.69
N ASP A 14 22.34 17.74 15.36
CA ASP A 14 23.12 16.52 15.18
C ASP A 14 22.29 15.31 15.62
N TYR A 15 22.11 14.37 14.72
CA TYR A 15 21.18 13.26 14.92
C TYR A 15 21.72 11.93 14.37
N PRO A 16 21.69 10.84 15.15
CA PRO A 16 22.07 9.52 14.66
C PRO A 16 21.06 9.01 13.63
N ILE A 17 21.54 8.52 12.49
CA ILE A 17 20.68 7.95 11.45
C ILE A 17 20.54 6.46 11.72
N ASN A 18 19.42 6.04 12.28
CA ASN A 18 19.18 4.69 12.79
C ASN A 18 19.38 3.58 11.74
N PHE A 19 19.04 3.82 10.48
CA PHE A 19 19.18 2.82 9.41
C PHE A 19 20.47 2.97 8.59
N LEU A 20 21.32 3.95 8.90
CA LEU A 20 22.61 4.16 8.24
C LEU A 20 23.80 4.15 9.24
N TYR A 21 23.62 3.43 10.34
CA TYR A 21 24.67 3.32 11.36
C TYR A 21 26.04 2.94 10.74
N PRO A 22 27.16 3.59 11.14
CA PRO A 22 27.30 4.56 12.23
C PRO A 22 27.18 6.05 11.80
N LYS A 23 26.46 6.39 10.78
CA LYS A 23 26.40 7.76 10.27
C LYS A 23 25.55 8.67 11.15
N GLN A 24 25.99 9.91 11.26
CA GLN A 24 25.23 11.00 11.86
C GLN A 24 24.84 12.04 10.80
N ALA A 25 23.66 12.62 10.97
CA ALA A 25 23.31 13.86 10.31
C ALA A 25 23.93 15.02 11.11
N ARG A 26 24.52 15.98 10.42
CA ARG A 26 24.99 17.20 11.06
C ARG A 26 23.89 18.25 11.17
N ARG A 27 23.98 19.08 12.22
CA ARG A 27 23.11 20.23 12.39
C ARG A 27 23.24 21.20 11.20
N MET A 28 22.10 21.65 10.68
CA MET A 28 22.03 22.68 9.65
C MET A 28 22.39 24.04 10.25
N SER A 29 23.32 24.74 9.59
CA SER A 29 23.53 26.19 9.79
C SER A 29 22.40 27.00 9.13
N LYS A 30 22.29 28.28 9.43
CA LYS A 30 21.37 29.19 8.73
C LYS A 30 21.64 29.25 7.23
N LYS A 31 22.91 29.14 6.83
CA LYS A 31 23.29 29.05 5.42
C LYS A 31 22.74 27.78 4.76
N ASP A 32 22.83 26.64 5.45
CA ASP A 32 22.27 25.37 4.93
C ASP A 32 20.75 25.46 4.79
N ILE A 33 20.05 26.10 5.73
CA ILE A 33 18.60 26.34 5.64
C ILE A 33 18.28 27.21 4.43
N ALA A 34 19.01 28.31 4.20
CA ALA A 34 18.83 29.17 3.04
C ALA A 34 19.12 28.42 1.73
N ASP A 35 20.17 27.59 1.70
CA ASP A 35 20.51 26.78 0.55
C ASP A 35 19.43 25.71 0.29
N PHE A 36 18.89 25.07 1.34
CA PHE A 36 17.79 24.11 1.22
C PHE A 36 16.52 24.74 0.66
N ARG A 37 16.12 25.91 1.14
CA ARG A 37 14.99 26.68 0.61
C ARG A 37 15.18 27.00 -0.88
N ARG A 38 16.37 27.48 -1.27
CA ARG A 38 16.71 27.72 -2.66
C ARG A 38 16.60 26.46 -3.52
N TRP A 39 17.10 25.32 -3.05
CA TRP A 39 17.00 24.04 -3.77
C TRP A 39 15.56 23.59 -3.92
N HIS A 40 14.77 23.73 -2.87
CA HIS A 40 13.35 23.40 -2.89
C HIS A 40 12.59 24.26 -3.91
N ARG A 41 12.83 25.57 -3.90
CA ARG A 41 12.28 26.51 -4.88
C ARG A 41 12.67 26.12 -6.32
N ASN A 42 13.93 25.79 -6.57
CA ASN A 42 14.39 25.36 -7.89
C ASN A 42 13.74 24.04 -8.32
N ALA A 43 13.54 23.09 -7.39
CA ALA A 43 12.84 21.85 -7.67
C ALA A 43 11.37 22.10 -8.07
N ALA A 44 10.70 23.05 -7.42
CA ALA A 44 9.33 23.45 -7.78
C ALA A 44 9.27 24.07 -9.18
N LEU A 45 10.22 24.94 -9.53
CA LEU A 45 10.33 25.53 -10.88
C LEU A 45 10.56 24.44 -11.95
N ASN A 46 11.46 23.48 -11.70
CA ASN A 46 11.71 22.37 -12.60
C ASN A 46 10.45 21.49 -12.78
N ALA A 47 9.69 21.25 -11.71
CA ALA A 47 8.44 20.52 -11.80
C ALA A 47 7.40 21.26 -12.65
N LYS A 48 7.26 22.58 -12.46
CA LYS A 48 6.42 23.44 -13.28
C LYS A 48 6.84 23.37 -14.76
N GLU A 49 8.13 23.53 -15.07
CA GLU A 49 8.67 23.48 -16.43
C GLU A 49 8.43 22.10 -17.07
N ALA A 50 8.48 21.02 -16.28
CA ALA A 50 8.17 19.66 -16.72
C ALA A 50 6.67 19.42 -16.96
N GLY A 51 5.78 20.38 -16.66
CA GLY A 51 4.35 20.32 -16.91
C GLY A 51 3.55 19.61 -15.82
N PHE A 52 4.03 19.58 -14.58
CA PHE A 52 3.23 19.10 -13.45
C PHE A 52 2.16 20.12 -13.06
N ASP A 53 0.95 19.65 -12.77
CA ASP A 53 -0.18 20.49 -12.35
C ASP A 53 -0.14 20.81 -10.85
N ILE A 54 0.50 19.95 -10.04
CA ILE A 54 0.60 20.10 -8.58
C ILE A 54 2.01 19.77 -8.11
N VAL A 55 2.55 20.62 -7.24
CA VAL A 55 3.83 20.42 -6.54
C VAL A 55 3.56 20.17 -5.06
N TYR A 56 4.24 19.20 -4.47
CA TYR A 56 4.09 18.86 -3.05
C TYR A 56 5.19 19.45 -2.19
N VAL A 57 4.80 20.14 -1.10
CA VAL A 57 5.65 20.32 0.09
C VAL A 57 5.34 19.16 1.05
N TYR A 58 6.36 18.46 1.51
CA TYR A 58 6.19 17.23 2.29
C TYR A 58 6.74 17.35 3.70
N ALA A 59 5.87 17.16 4.69
CA ALA A 59 6.19 17.13 6.12
C ALA A 59 5.55 15.90 6.78
N GLY A 60 6.11 14.72 6.54
CA GLY A 60 5.54 13.48 7.07
C GLY A 60 6.56 12.40 7.42
N HIS A 61 6.10 11.47 8.26
CA HIS A 61 6.73 10.19 8.62
C HIS A 61 8.13 10.29 9.24
N GLY A 62 8.49 11.43 9.85
CA GLY A 62 9.84 11.67 10.41
C GLY A 62 10.96 11.77 9.38
N MET A 63 10.64 11.66 8.08
CA MET A 63 11.62 11.51 7.01
C MET A 63 12.01 12.82 6.33
N SER A 64 11.14 13.82 6.34
CA SER A 64 11.38 15.11 5.67
C SER A 64 11.97 16.13 6.64
N LEU A 65 12.87 16.99 6.15
CA LEU A 65 13.40 18.11 6.93
C LEU A 65 12.28 19.03 7.43
N ALA A 66 11.29 19.32 6.59
CA ALA A 66 10.15 20.15 6.97
C ALA A 66 9.46 19.60 8.24
N GLN A 67 9.17 18.31 8.31
CA GLN A 67 8.58 17.72 9.52
C GLN A 67 9.56 17.67 10.68
N GLN A 68 10.83 17.31 10.45
CA GLN A 68 11.85 17.23 11.51
C GLN A 68 12.05 18.58 12.22
N PHE A 69 11.88 19.69 11.50
CA PHE A 69 11.89 21.03 12.12
C PHE A 69 10.65 21.29 12.98
N ILE A 70 9.48 20.75 12.63
CA ILE A 70 8.24 20.88 13.42
C ILE A 70 8.32 20.09 14.72
N LEU A 71 8.89 18.88 14.69
CA LEU A 71 8.85 17.92 15.79
C LEU A 71 9.76 18.36 16.96
N PRO A 72 9.24 18.54 18.19
CA PRO A 72 10.05 19.00 19.33
C PRO A 72 11.12 17.99 19.77
N ASN A 73 10.87 16.69 19.58
CA ASN A 73 11.82 15.63 19.89
C ASN A 73 12.99 15.53 18.88
N MET A 74 12.83 16.12 17.69
CA MET A 74 13.86 16.16 16.65
C MET A 74 14.49 17.55 16.47
N ASN A 75 13.85 18.62 16.98
CA ASN A 75 14.28 19.99 16.83
C ASN A 75 14.49 20.67 18.20
N THR A 76 15.68 20.55 18.74
CA THR A 76 16.09 21.20 19.98
C THR A 76 16.91 22.49 19.74
N ARG A 77 16.67 23.17 18.61
CA ARG A 77 17.33 24.44 18.27
C ARG A 77 16.86 25.55 19.20
N SER A 78 17.75 26.49 19.45
CA SER A 78 17.50 27.70 20.27
C SER A 78 17.47 29.00 19.45
N ASP A 79 17.55 28.88 18.11
CA ASP A 79 17.42 30.01 17.21
C ASP A 79 15.96 30.17 16.70
N GLU A 80 15.74 31.08 15.78
CA GLU A 80 14.43 31.37 15.20
C GLU A 80 13.75 30.20 14.45
N TYR A 81 14.42 29.07 14.30
CA TYR A 81 13.89 27.84 13.73
C TYR A 81 13.59 26.76 14.79
N GLY A 82 13.65 27.09 16.09
CA GLY A 82 13.40 26.14 17.16
C GLY A 82 12.77 26.77 18.41
N GLY A 83 12.45 25.96 19.41
CA GLY A 83 11.75 26.40 20.61
C GLY A 83 10.23 26.41 20.45
N SER A 84 9.59 27.57 20.30
CA SER A 84 8.13 27.67 20.17
C SER A 84 7.63 27.01 18.89
N LEU A 85 6.34 26.65 18.84
CA LEU A 85 5.72 26.04 17.65
C LEU A 85 5.87 26.97 16.43
N GLU A 86 5.65 28.26 16.59
CA GLU A 86 5.77 29.26 15.52
C GLU A 86 7.17 29.27 14.90
N ASN A 87 8.19 29.10 15.73
CA ASN A 87 9.59 29.01 15.26
C ASN A 87 9.85 27.66 14.57
N ARG A 88 9.32 26.56 15.12
CA ARG A 88 9.52 25.23 14.55
C ARG A 88 8.82 25.06 13.20
N ILE A 89 7.67 25.66 12.98
CA ILE A 89 6.97 25.64 11.68
C ILE A 89 7.53 26.66 10.68
N ARG A 90 8.41 27.56 11.08
CA ARG A 90 8.96 28.63 10.22
C ARG A 90 9.49 28.09 8.90
N LEU A 91 10.36 27.08 8.94
CA LEU A 91 10.91 26.49 7.71
C LEU A 91 9.79 25.97 6.79
N THR A 92 8.81 25.27 7.32
CA THR A 92 7.70 24.74 6.53
C THR A 92 6.86 25.84 5.91
N ARG A 93 6.59 26.91 6.66
CA ARG A 93 5.89 28.10 6.16
C ARG A 93 6.67 28.77 5.02
N GLU A 94 7.97 29.00 5.22
CA GLU A 94 8.83 29.59 4.21
C GLU A 94 8.90 28.74 2.93
N LEU A 95 8.92 27.40 3.06
CA LEU A 95 8.88 26.49 1.91
C LEU A 95 7.56 26.59 1.15
N LEU A 96 6.41 26.67 1.85
CA LEU A 96 5.10 26.84 1.24
C LEU A 96 5.01 28.19 0.49
N GLU A 97 5.32 29.29 1.17
CA GLU A 97 5.27 30.64 0.60
C GLU A 97 6.19 30.79 -0.62
N GLU A 98 7.45 30.34 -0.53
CA GLU A 98 8.40 30.39 -1.64
C GLU A 98 8.04 29.46 -2.80
N THR A 99 7.34 28.36 -2.52
CA THR A 99 6.83 27.47 -3.58
C THR A 99 5.69 28.15 -4.32
N VAL A 100 4.71 28.72 -3.61
CA VAL A 100 3.61 29.50 -4.22
C VAL A 100 4.16 30.64 -5.07
N ASP A 101 5.09 31.44 -4.53
CA ASP A 101 5.72 32.54 -5.26
C ASP A 101 6.48 32.08 -6.53
N ALA A 102 7.13 30.91 -6.47
CA ALA A 102 7.91 30.38 -7.58
C ALA A 102 7.04 29.90 -8.74
N ILE A 103 5.95 29.19 -8.44
CA ILE A 103 5.14 28.55 -9.48
C ILE A 103 3.94 29.40 -9.91
N GLY A 104 3.49 30.36 -9.07
CA GLY A 104 2.36 31.25 -9.36
C GLY A 104 1.08 30.46 -9.65
N ASP A 105 0.16 31.05 -10.39
CA ASP A 105 -1.19 30.49 -10.66
C ASP A 105 -1.20 29.30 -11.65
N SER A 106 -0.05 28.91 -12.16
CA SER A 106 0.03 27.86 -13.20
C SER A 106 0.10 26.44 -12.66
N CYS A 107 0.30 26.28 -11.34
CA CYS A 107 0.47 24.98 -10.70
C CYS A 107 -0.01 25.11 -9.25
N GLY A 108 -0.74 24.14 -8.75
CA GLY A 108 -1.19 24.10 -7.35
C GLY A 108 -0.06 23.65 -6.40
N VAL A 109 -0.11 24.14 -5.16
CA VAL A 109 0.78 23.70 -4.07
C VAL A 109 0.02 22.81 -3.12
N ALA A 110 0.37 21.53 -3.04
CA ALA A 110 -0.17 20.61 -2.04
C ALA A 110 0.78 20.50 -0.85
N PHE A 111 0.22 20.45 0.35
CA PHE A 111 0.96 20.20 1.57
C PHE A 111 0.61 18.84 2.15
N ARG A 112 1.56 17.90 2.11
CA ARG A 112 1.40 16.59 2.72
C ARG A 112 1.96 16.62 4.13
N PHE A 113 1.07 16.41 5.12
CA PHE A 113 1.41 16.54 6.52
C PHE A 113 0.91 15.34 7.35
N ALA A 114 1.79 14.78 8.19
CA ALA A 114 1.41 13.80 9.20
C ALA A 114 1.00 14.54 10.46
N VAL A 115 -0.31 14.64 10.70
CA VAL A 115 -0.90 15.39 11.82
C VAL A 115 -0.70 14.72 13.18
N ASP A 116 -0.35 13.44 13.19
CA ASP A 116 -0.10 12.64 14.39
C ASP A 116 0.98 11.59 14.10
N GLU A 117 1.97 11.47 14.99
CA GLU A 117 3.02 10.46 14.85
C GLU A 117 2.61 9.06 15.33
N MET A 118 1.42 8.91 15.91
CA MET A 118 0.94 7.65 16.52
C MET A 118 1.84 7.10 17.63
N LYS A 119 2.58 7.98 18.32
CA LYS A 119 3.48 7.67 19.45
C LYS A 119 2.94 8.08 20.81
N GLY A 120 1.70 8.57 20.85
CA GLY A 120 1.12 9.14 22.05
C GLY A 120 1.97 10.31 22.58
N LYS A 121 2.19 10.37 23.89
CA LYS A 121 2.94 11.45 24.53
C LYS A 121 4.41 11.62 24.08
N ASP A 122 4.97 10.64 23.40
CA ASP A 122 6.34 10.65 22.92
C ASP A 122 6.48 11.22 21.49
N GLY A 123 5.37 11.67 20.91
CA GLY A 123 5.31 12.28 19.59
C GLY A 123 4.26 13.38 19.47
N MET A 124 4.23 14.02 18.32
CA MET A 124 3.20 15.01 17.99
C MET A 124 1.82 14.33 17.89
N GLN A 125 0.82 14.94 18.52
CA GLN A 125 -0.56 14.45 18.53
C GLN A 125 -1.49 15.43 17.80
N PHE A 126 -2.47 14.89 17.06
CA PHE A 126 -3.40 15.70 16.25
C PHE A 126 -4.28 16.64 17.09
N ARG A 127 -4.59 16.28 18.35
CA ARG A 127 -5.40 17.10 19.28
C ARG A 127 -4.61 18.20 19.97
N GLU A 128 -3.32 18.26 19.75
CA GLU A 128 -2.40 19.22 20.36
C GLU A 128 -1.64 19.97 19.24
N GLU A 129 -0.32 19.81 19.17
CA GLU A 129 0.50 20.53 18.20
C GLU A 129 0.16 20.20 16.74
N GLY A 130 -0.28 18.96 16.41
CA GLY A 130 -0.67 18.60 15.04
C GLY A 130 -1.82 19.45 14.52
N GLY A 131 -2.86 19.67 15.36
CA GLY A 131 -3.97 20.57 15.03
C GLY A 131 -3.54 22.02 14.95
N ALA A 132 -2.72 22.49 15.89
CA ALA A 132 -2.19 23.86 15.88
C ALA A 132 -1.34 24.16 14.62
N VAL A 133 -0.57 23.19 14.12
CA VAL A 133 0.13 23.34 12.83
C VAL A 133 -0.85 23.54 11.68
N VAL A 134 -1.95 22.77 11.65
CA VAL A 134 -2.98 22.93 10.62
C VAL A 134 -3.63 24.31 10.70
N GLU A 135 -3.99 24.78 11.89
CA GLU A 135 -4.56 26.12 12.08
C GLU A 135 -3.61 27.23 11.61
N LEU A 136 -2.33 27.16 11.99
CA LEU A 136 -1.33 28.18 11.65
C LEU A 136 -0.96 28.20 10.14
N LEU A 137 -1.19 27.11 9.42
CA LEU A 137 -0.88 26.97 7.99
C LEU A 137 -2.14 26.78 7.13
N ALA A 138 -3.34 26.93 7.68
CA ALA A 138 -4.62 26.52 7.10
C ALA A 138 -4.79 26.93 5.63
N GLU A 139 -4.47 28.16 5.28
CA GLU A 139 -4.70 28.75 3.96
C GLU A 139 -3.43 28.88 3.10
N HIS A 140 -2.26 28.39 3.58
CA HIS A 140 -1.00 28.51 2.84
C HIS A 140 -0.94 27.57 1.61
N PRO A 141 -1.29 26.27 1.70
CA PRO A 141 -1.34 25.41 0.53
C PRO A 141 -2.66 25.55 -0.23
N ASP A 142 -2.68 25.14 -1.49
CA ASP A 142 -3.91 25.03 -2.28
C ASP A 142 -4.66 23.71 -1.99
N LEU A 143 -3.96 22.72 -1.45
CA LEU A 143 -4.48 21.39 -1.15
C LEU A 143 -3.80 20.80 0.08
N TRP A 144 -4.57 20.29 1.03
CA TRP A 144 -4.07 19.49 2.14
C TRP A 144 -4.10 18.00 1.82
N ASP A 145 -2.99 17.31 1.96
CA ASP A 145 -2.89 15.83 1.92
C ASP A 145 -2.50 15.36 3.33
N VAL A 146 -3.47 14.91 4.10
CA VAL A 146 -3.30 14.60 5.52
C VAL A 146 -3.21 13.12 5.80
N ASN A 147 -2.28 12.77 6.67
CA ASN A 147 -2.05 11.40 7.10
C ASN A 147 -1.56 11.35 8.55
N VAL A 148 -1.23 10.15 9.02
CA VAL A 148 -0.70 9.92 10.36
C VAL A 148 0.52 9.01 10.32
N SER A 149 1.18 8.87 11.48
CA SER A 149 2.26 7.94 11.75
C SER A 149 3.65 8.44 11.34
N ASP A 150 4.65 7.75 11.79
CA ASP A 150 6.01 7.92 11.32
C ASP A 150 6.53 6.62 10.68
N TRP A 151 7.79 6.60 10.29
CA TRP A 151 8.39 5.43 9.66
C TRP A 151 8.51 4.22 10.60
N SER A 152 8.55 4.43 11.93
CA SER A 152 8.75 3.36 12.91
C SER A 152 7.48 2.58 13.22
N ASN A 153 6.30 3.22 13.13
CA ASN A 153 5.00 2.63 13.46
C ASN A 153 4.00 2.65 12.30
N ASP A 154 4.45 2.93 11.17
CA ASP A 154 3.95 2.82 9.83
C ASP A 154 2.44 2.65 9.64
N SER A 155 1.80 3.72 9.19
CA SER A 155 0.40 3.73 8.74
C SER A 155 0.07 2.70 7.64
N GLN A 156 1.08 2.11 7.03
CA GLN A 156 0.96 1.09 6.00
C GLN A 156 0.58 -0.26 6.58
N THR A 157 0.78 -0.50 7.87
CA THR A 157 0.50 -1.77 8.54
C THR A 157 -0.99 -2.04 8.78
N SER A 158 -1.85 -1.49 7.96
CA SER A 158 -3.30 -1.61 8.07
C SER A 158 -3.88 -3.00 7.70
N ARG A 159 -3.05 -4.02 7.53
CA ARG A 159 -3.52 -5.38 7.18
C ARG A 159 -4.39 -6.03 8.26
N PHE A 160 -4.11 -5.71 9.52
CA PHE A 160 -4.85 -6.24 10.67
C PHE A 160 -5.96 -5.30 11.15
N GLU A 161 -6.08 -4.13 10.54
CA GLU A 161 -7.17 -3.22 10.83
C GLU A 161 -8.44 -3.72 10.14
N PRO A 162 -9.51 -4.02 10.89
CA PRO A 162 -10.74 -4.57 10.32
C PRO A 162 -11.44 -3.58 9.40
N ASN A 163 -11.26 -2.28 9.66
CA ASN A 163 -11.97 -1.21 8.97
C ASN A 163 -11.07 -0.48 7.97
N GLU A 164 -11.65 -0.14 6.84
CA GLU A 164 -11.07 0.83 5.92
C GLU A 164 -11.15 2.24 6.52
N GLY A 165 -10.23 3.12 6.11
CA GLY A 165 -10.23 4.50 6.58
C GLY A 165 -9.81 4.65 8.04
N TYR A 166 -8.97 3.75 8.58
CA TYR A 166 -8.59 3.78 9.99
C TYR A 166 -7.89 5.08 10.42
N GLN A 167 -7.36 5.89 9.49
CA GLN A 167 -6.78 7.20 9.76
C GLN A 167 -7.83 8.31 9.95
N LEU A 168 -9.07 8.09 9.51
CA LEU A 168 -10.13 9.12 9.54
C LEU A 168 -10.31 9.80 10.91
N PRO A 169 -10.35 9.10 12.04
CA PRO A 169 -10.53 9.74 13.35
C PRO A 169 -9.43 10.74 13.73
N TYR A 170 -8.28 10.65 13.06
CA TYR A 170 -7.14 11.53 13.29
C TYR A 170 -7.03 12.68 12.30
N VAL A 171 -7.73 12.61 11.16
CA VAL A 171 -7.56 13.59 10.06
C VAL A 171 -8.83 14.34 9.68
N GLU A 172 -10.02 13.83 10.05
CA GLU A 172 -11.30 14.43 9.65
C GLU A 172 -11.51 15.86 10.17
N PHE A 173 -10.86 16.23 11.30
CA PHE A 173 -10.95 17.57 11.87
C PHE A 173 -10.35 18.65 10.96
N VAL A 174 -9.40 18.29 10.08
CA VAL A 174 -8.68 19.22 9.23
C VAL A 174 -9.63 19.98 8.30
N LYS A 175 -10.67 19.32 7.80
CA LYS A 175 -11.68 19.96 6.95
C LYS A 175 -12.41 21.11 7.62
N GLY A 176 -12.51 21.10 8.93
CA GLY A 176 -13.12 22.20 9.71
C GLY A 176 -12.19 23.39 9.96
N LEU A 177 -10.90 23.29 9.67
CA LEU A 177 -9.88 24.30 9.95
C LEU A 177 -9.42 25.07 8.69
N THR A 178 -9.75 24.61 7.50
CA THR A 178 -9.31 25.22 6.23
C THR A 178 -10.43 25.33 5.22
N SER A 179 -10.38 26.36 4.39
CA SER A 179 -11.25 26.49 3.21
C SER A 179 -10.76 25.66 2.03
N LYS A 180 -9.53 25.16 2.09
CA LYS A 180 -8.88 24.42 1.01
C LYS A 180 -9.38 22.97 0.92
N PRO A 181 -9.29 22.33 -0.25
CA PRO A 181 -9.59 20.91 -0.40
C PRO A 181 -8.69 20.04 0.48
N VAL A 182 -9.26 18.96 1.03
CA VAL A 182 -8.55 18.01 1.89
C VAL A 182 -8.59 16.61 1.28
N VAL A 183 -7.42 16.02 1.08
CA VAL A 183 -7.21 14.63 0.71
C VAL A 183 -6.93 13.82 1.97
N GLY A 184 -7.65 12.72 2.16
CA GLY A 184 -7.37 11.75 3.23
C GLY A 184 -7.02 10.39 2.68
N VAL A 185 -6.27 9.63 3.46
CA VAL A 185 -5.80 8.27 3.16
C VAL A 185 -6.14 7.31 4.30
N GLY A 186 -5.79 6.04 4.18
CA GLY A 186 -5.98 5.04 5.24
C GLY A 186 -6.61 3.75 4.73
N ARG A 187 -6.15 3.23 3.58
CA ARG A 187 -6.70 2.03 2.94
C ARG A 187 -8.21 2.15 2.66
N ILE A 188 -8.63 3.27 2.12
CA ILE A 188 -9.99 3.44 1.61
C ILE A 188 -10.03 2.72 0.27
N THR A 189 -10.65 1.56 0.19
CA THR A 189 -10.66 0.67 -0.98
C THR A 189 -12.03 0.52 -1.61
N SER A 190 -13.08 0.61 -0.79
CA SER A 190 -14.47 0.51 -1.24
C SER A 190 -14.94 1.79 -1.93
N PRO A 191 -15.46 1.73 -3.16
CA PRO A 191 -16.07 2.88 -3.84
C PRO A 191 -17.22 3.51 -3.04
N ASP A 192 -18.00 2.71 -2.32
CA ASP A 192 -19.10 3.20 -1.50
C ASP A 192 -18.61 4.05 -0.33
N LEU A 193 -17.53 3.61 0.34
CA LEU A 193 -16.90 4.42 1.39
C LEU A 193 -16.32 5.70 0.81
N MET A 194 -15.61 5.63 -0.33
CA MET A 194 -15.08 6.81 -1.02
C MET A 194 -16.17 7.83 -1.30
N ALA A 195 -17.28 7.40 -1.91
CA ALA A 195 -18.43 8.26 -2.23
C ALA A 195 -19.09 8.83 -0.96
N SER A 196 -19.23 8.02 0.09
CA SER A 196 -19.82 8.43 1.37
C SER A 196 -19.02 9.54 2.04
N LEU A 197 -17.69 9.41 2.09
CA LEU A 197 -16.80 10.38 2.71
C LEU A 197 -16.86 11.74 2.02
N VAL A 198 -16.85 11.75 0.68
CA VAL A 198 -16.96 12.99 -0.11
C VAL A 198 -18.35 13.61 0.02
N LYS A 199 -19.42 12.82 -0.10
CA LYS A 199 -20.81 13.32 0.03
C LYS A 199 -21.10 13.92 1.41
N LYS A 200 -20.50 13.36 2.47
CA LYS A 200 -20.66 13.87 3.85
C LYS A 200 -19.77 15.08 4.16
N GLY A 201 -18.90 15.47 3.23
CA GLY A 201 -17.96 16.56 3.44
C GLY A 201 -16.87 16.25 4.49
N VAL A 202 -16.58 14.97 4.73
CA VAL A 202 -15.48 14.55 5.61
C VAL A 202 -14.13 14.79 4.93
N LEU A 203 -14.08 14.48 3.64
CA LEU A 203 -12.93 14.71 2.75
C LEU A 203 -13.44 15.29 1.43
N ASP A 204 -12.60 16.01 0.71
CA ASP A 204 -12.89 16.45 -0.66
C ASP A 204 -12.36 15.46 -1.70
N LEU A 205 -11.24 14.80 -1.40
CA LEU A 205 -10.60 13.83 -2.28
C LEU A 205 -10.11 12.61 -1.48
N ILE A 206 -10.00 11.49 -2.18
CA ILE A 206 -9.52 10.23 -1.60
C ILE A 206 -8.14 9.90 -2.14
N GLY A 207 -7.17 9.76 -1.25
CA GLY A 207 -5.85 9.24 -1.57
C GLY A 207 -5.83 7.71 -1.58
N ALA A 208 -5.42 7.12 -2.69
CA ALA A 208 -5.60 5.68 -2.96
C ALA A 208 -4.33 5.01 -3.52
N ALA A 209 -3.20 5.02 -2.80
CA ALA A 209 -1.96 4.41 -3.29
C ALA A 209 -2.10 2.88 -3.49
N ARG A 210 -2.30 2.11 -2.42
CA ARG A 210 -2.46 0.64 -2.52
C ARG A 210 -3.68 0.19 -3.31
N PRO A 211 -4.83 0.86 -3.23
CA PRO A 211 -5.96 0.55 -4.12
C PRO A 211 -5.61 0.70 -5.60
N SER A 212 -4.86 1.73 -5.99
CA SER A 212 -4.41 1.93 -7.38
C SER A 212 -3.36 0.91 -7.83
N ILE A 213 -2.55 0.38 -6.89
CA ILE A 213 -1.65 -0.76 -7.17
C ILE A 213 -2.46 -2.03 -7.44
N ALA A 214 -3.53 -2.25 -6.66
CA ALA A 214 -4.39 -3.43 -6.83
C ALA A 214 -5.22 -3.34 -8.11
N ASP A 215 -5.74 -2.16 -8.43
CA ASP A 215 -6.49 -1.89 -9.65
C ASP A 215 -6.11 -0.53 -10.25
N PRO A 216 -5.21 -0.50 -11.26
CA PRO A 216 -4.82 0.76 -11.92
C PRO A 216 -5.98 1.48 -12.60
N TYR A 217 -7.06 0.78 -12.93
CA TYR A 217 -8.25 1.32 -13.58
C TYR A 217 -9.40 1.64 -12.60
N LEU A 218 -9.13 1.63 -11.28
CA LEU A 218 -10.12 1.92 -10.24
C LEU A 218 -10.99 3.16 -10.56
N PRO A 219 -10.43 4.35 -10.85
CA PRO A 219 -11.25 5.52 -11.14
C PRO A 219 -12.11 5.36 -12.40
N ASN A 220 -11.58 4.73 -13.45
CA ASN A 220 -12.31 4.49 -14.69
C ASN A 220 -13.46 3.48 -14.49
N LYS A 221 -13.24 2.45 -13.67
CA LYS A 221 -14.28 1.47 -13.34
C LYS A 221 -15.40 2.11 -12.53
N ILE A 222 -15.07 2.96 -11.55
CA ILE A 222 -16.07 3.76 -10.82
C ILE A 222 -16.88 4.64 -11.81
N LYS A 223 -16.17 5.41 -12.65
CA LYS A 223 -16.81 6.31 -13.63
C LYS A 223 -17.76 5.60 -14.59
N THR A 224 -17.44 4.36 -14.96
CA THR A 224 -18.22 3.56 -15.94
C THR A 224 -19.20 2.58 -15.29
N GLY A 225 -19.36 2.61 -13.95
CA GLY A 225 -20.27 1.74 -13.22
C GLY A 225 -19.85 0.27 -13.14
N LYS A 226 -18.57 -0.05 -13.42
CA LYS A 226 -18.03 -1.43 -13.39
C LYS A 226 -17.48 -1.79 -12.02
N ILE A 227 -18.27 -1.55 -10.98
CA ILE A 227 -17.84 -1.67 -9.57
C ILE A 227 -17.44 -3.12 -9.26
N ASP A 228 -18.20 -4.11 -9.69
CA ASP A 228 -17.95 -5.54 -9.44
C ASP A 228 -16.65 -6.06 -10.07
N GLN A 229 -16.09 -5.33 -11.05
CA GLN A 229 -14.82 -5.66 -11.68
C GLN A 229 -13.60 -5.07 -10.96
N ILE A 230 -13.81 -4.30 -9.91
CA ILE A 230 -12.71 -3.67 -9.17
C ILE A 230 -11.98 -4.72 -8.35
N LYS A 231 -10.65 -4.77 -8.51
CA LYS A 231 -9.75 -5.59 -7.68
C LYS A 231 -9.38 -4.82 -6.42
N GLU A 232 -10.23 -4.91 -5.42
CA GLU A 232 -10.00 -4.16 -4.19
C GLU A 232 -8.74 -4.62 -3.44
N CYS A 233 -7.97 -3.66 -2.90
CA CYS A 233 -6.82 -3.95 -2.06
C CYS A 233 -7.23 -4.70 -0.79
N ILE A 234 -6.54 -5.79 -0.49
CA ILE A 234 -6.80 -6.64 0.68
C ILE A 234 -5.93 -6.30 1.91
N GLY A 235 -5.11 -5.25 1.84
CA GLY A 235 -4.26 -4.82 2.95
C GLY A 235 -3.13 -5.79 3.32
N CYS A 236 -2.72 -6.70 2.44
CA CYS A 236 -1.69 -7.71 2.73
C CYS A 236 -0.26 -7.17 2.82
N ASN A 237 -0.02 -5.94 2.40
CA ASN A 237 1.28 -5.23 2.43
C ASN A 237 2.44 -5.91 1.68
N ILE A 238 2.18 -6.84 0.77
CA ILE A 238 3.23 -7.47 -0.03
C ILE A 238 4.00 -6.45 -0.89
N CYS A 239 3.32 -5.43 -1.40
CA CYS A 239 3.93 -4.35 -2.17
C CYS A 239 4.95 -3.57 -1.33
N ILE A 240 4.60 -3.21 -0.09
CA ILE A 240 5.46 -2.47 0.83
C ILE A 240 6.64 -3.32 1.30
N SER A 241 6.38 -4.59 1.64
CA SER A 241 7.44 -5.52 2.02
C SER A 241 8.48 -5.69 0.90
N SER A 242 8.04 -5.75 -0.35
CA SER A 242 8.93 -5.84 -1.50
C SER A 242 9.82 -4.59 -1.65
N ASP A 243 9.24 -3.39 -1.46
CA ASP A 243 9.95 -2.13 -1.50
C ASP A 243 11.05 -2.07 -0.43
N ASN A 244 10.72 -2.39 0.82
CA ASN A 244 11.67 -2.41 1.94
C ASN A 244 12.86 -3.36 1.72
N PHE A 245 12.68 -4.42 0.94
CA PHE A 245 13.76 -5.34 0.56
C PHE A 245 14.43 -5.00 -0.78
N SER A 246 14.11 -3.86 -1.38
CA SER A 246 14.64 -3.44 -2.69
C SER A 246 14.46 -4.49 -3.79
N VAL A 247 13.35 -5.21 -3.75
CA VAL A 247 12.94 -6.15 -4.80
C VAL A 247 11.73 -5.57 -5.56
N PRO A 248 11.46 -6.05 -6.78
CA PRO A 248 10.32 -5.56 -7.55
C PRO A 248 9.01 -5.68 -6.78
N ILE A 249 8.24 -4.60 -6.73
CA ILE A 249 6.94 -4.56 -6.08
C ILE A 249 6.01 -5.60 -6.71
N ARG A 250 5.22 -6.27 -5.86
CA ARG A 250 4.19 -7.25 -6.25
C ARG A 250 2.87 -6.90 -5.61
N CYS A 251 1.79 -7.39 -6.19
CA CYS A 251 0.46 -7.29 -5.62
C CYS A 251 -0.25 -8.64 -5.65
N THR A 252 -0.95 -8.98 -4.58
CA THR A 252 -1.75 -10.21 -4.50
C THR A 252 -2.97 -10.16 -5.43
N GLN A 253 -3.52 -8.97 -5.69
CA GLN A 253 -4.67 -8.78 -6.55
C GLN A 253 -4.31 -8.49 -8.00
N ASN A 254 -3.21 -7.77 -8.23
CA ASN A 254 -2.74 -7.37 -9.57
C ASN A 254 -1.47 -8.14 -9.93
N GLN A 255 -1.60 -9.15 -10.74
CA GLN A 255 -0.51 -10.04 -11.18
C GLN A 255 0.49 -9.35 -12.12
N THR A 256 0.12 -8.23 -12.74
CA THR A 256 1.00 -7.50 -13.66
C THR A 256 1.96 -6.57 -12.93
N MET A 257 1.64 -6.21 -11.67
CA MET A 257 2.42 -5.24 -10.89
C MET A 257 3.90 -5.60 -10.81
N GLY A 258 4.75 -4.71 -11.33
CA GLY A 258 6.20 -4.87 -11.38
C GLY A 258 6.70 -5.82 -12.48
N GLU A 259 5.84 -6.23 -13.40
CA GLU A 259 6.20 -7.06 -14.56
C GLU A 259 5.98 -6.32 -15.91
N GLU A 260 5.40 -5.12 -15.87
CA GLU A 260 5.01 -4.36 -17.05
C GLU A 260 6.21 -4.10 -17.95
N TRP A 261 7.27 -3.50 -17.43
CA TRP A 261 8.47 -3.18 -18.20
C TRP A 261 9.29 -4.40 -18.61
N ARG A 262 9.30 -5.44 -17.78
CA ARG A 262 10.14 -6.64 -17.99
C ARG A 262 9.50 -7.66 -18.92
N ARG A 263 8.17 -7.81 -18.82
CA ARG A 263 7.40 -8.82 -19.55
C ARG A 263 6.41 -8.24 -20.54
N GLY A 264 6.18 -6.92 -20.51
CA GLY A 264 5.12 -6.30 -21.29
C GLY A 264 3.74 -6.79 -20.84
N TRP A 265 3.55 -6.99 -19.54
CA TRP A 265 2.28 -7.38 -18.95
C TRP A 265 1.52 -6.14 -18.49
N ASP A 266 0.92 -5.46 -19.43
CA ASP A 266 0.11 -4.29 -19.09
C ASP A 266 -1.18 -4.72 -18.37
N PRO A 267 -1.63 -3.94 -17.37
CA PRO A 267 -2.86 -4.24 -16.66
C PRO A 267 -4.04 -4.40 -17.62
N GLU A 268 -4.78 -5.51 -17.45
CA GLU A 268 -5.98 -5.84 -18.25
C GLU A 268 -5.78 -5.98 -19.78
N THR A 269 -4.56 -5.84 -20.26
CA THR A 269 -4.22 -6.11 -21.67
C THR A 269 -3.89 -7.59 -21.84
N ILE A 270 -4.80 -8.33 -22.46
CA ILE A 270 -4.69 -9.78 -22.56
C ILE A 270 -4.31 -10.17 -23.99
N LYS A 271 -3.14 -10.80 -24.14
CA LYS A 271 -2.71 -11.35 -25.44
C LYS A 271 -3.58 -12.56 -25.81
N PRO A 272 -4.09 -12.64 -27.04
CA PRO A 272 -4.94 -13.76 -27.46
C PRO A 272 -4.22 -15.09 -27.43
N LYS A 273 -4.96 -16.20 -27.45
CA LYS A 273 -4.44 -17.55 -27.61
C LYS A 273 -3.62 -17.69 -28.91
N LYS A 274 -2.63 -18.57 -28.91
CA LYS A 274 -1.80 -18.85 -30.08
C LYS A 274 -2.23 -20.09 -30.87
N ALA A 275 -3.06 -20.95 -30.26
CA ALA A 275 -3.58 -22.17 -30.84
C ALA A 275 -4.94 -22.51 -30.22
N ASP A 276 -5.77 -23.26 -30.95
CA ASP A 276 -7.00 -23.82 -30.44
C ASP A 276 -6.69 -25.07 -29.63
N GLN A 277 -6.75 -24.93 -28.31
CA GLN A 277 -6.44 -25.98 -27.36
C GLN A 277 -7.37 -25.94 -26.16
N HIS A 278 -7.69 -27.09 -25.62
CA HIS A 278 -8.32 -27.25 -24.33
C HIS A 278 -7.26 -27.28 -23.23
N VAL A 279 -7.58 -26.73 -22.09
CA VAL A 279 -6.66 -26.64 -20.96
C VAL A 279 -7.37 -27.12 -19.70
N LEU A 280 -6.70 -28.03 -18.97
CA LEU A 280 -7.13 -28.48 -17.65
C LEU A 280 -6.36 -27.72 -16.57
N VAL A 281 -7.09 -27.17 -15.61
CA VAL A 281 -6.52 -26.59 -14.36
C VAL A 281 -7.02 -27.40 -13.20
N VAL A 282 -6.11 -27.98 -12.42
CA VAL A 282 -6.42 -28.82 -11.25
C VAL A 282 -6.16 -28.04 -9.97
N GLY A 283 -7.22 -27.77 -9.22
CA GLY A 283 -7.23 -26.98 -7.99
C GLY A 283 -7.70 -25.55 -8.19
N SER A 284 -8.59 -25.08 -7.33
CA SER A 284 -9.21 -23.76 -7.39
C SER A 284 -8.76 -22.80 -6.28
N GLY A 285 -7.55 -23.00 -5.74
CA GLY A 285 -6.91 -21.98 -4.92
C GLY A 285 -6.61 -20.70 -5.74
N PRO A 286 -6.06 -19.62 -5.14
CA PRO A 286 -5.78 -18.37 -5.87
C PRO A 286 -5.00 -18.56 -7.16
N ALA A 287 -4.04 -19.49 -7.19
CA ALA A 287 -3.26 -19.80 -8.38
C ALA A 287 -4.09 -20.42 -9.52
N GLY A 288 -4.95 -21.39 -9.18
CA GLY A 288 -5.80 -22.04 -10.17
C GLY A 288 -6.91 -21.12 -10.69
N LEU A 289 -7.54 -20.34 -9.81
CA LEU A 289 -8.54 -19.36 -10.21
C LEU A 289 -7.95 -18.31 -11.15
N GLU A 290 -6.76 -17.76 -10.81
CA GLU A 290 -6.09 -16.79 -11.68
C GLU A 290 -5.67 -17.41 -13.01
N CYS A 291 -5.10 -18.61 -12.99
CA CYS A 291 -4.70 -19.36 -14.19
C CYS A 291 -5.90 -19.56 -15.13
N SER A 292 -7.01 -20.08 -14.60
CA SER A 292 -8.24 -20.32 -15.36
C SER A 292 -8.80 -19.04 -15.96
N LEU A 293 -8.87 -17.96 -15.17
CA LEU A 293 -9.35 -16.68 -15.62
C LEU A 293 -8.51 -16.11 -16.77
N GLN A 294 -7.17 -16.13 -16.61
CA GLN A 294 -6.28 -15.57 -17.64
C GLN A 294 -6.28 -16.42 -18.92
N LEU A 295 -6.34 -17.72 -18.81
CA LEU A 295 -6.48 -18.61 -19.98
C LEU A 295 -7.79 -18.36 -20.73
N ALA A 296 -8.89 -18.25 -20.00
CA ALA A 296 -10.20 -17.95 -20.61
C ALA A 296 -10.24 -16.56 -21.25
N ARG A 297 -9.67 -15.53 -20.61
CA ARG A 297 -9.52 -14.19 -21.17
C ARG A 297 -8.72 -14.20 -22.48
N ARG A 298 -7.77 -15.12 -22.62
CA ARG A 298 -7.00 -15.33 -23.84
C ARG A 298 -7.78 -16.08 -24.93
N GLY A 299 -8.93 -16.67 -24.59
CA GLY A 299 -9.82 -17.38 -25.52
C GLY A 299 -9.59 -18.90 -25.55
N TYR A 300 -8.86 -19.50 -24.61
CA TYR A 300 -8.78 -20.95 -24.46
C TYR A 300 -10.07 -21.52 -23.87
N GLN A 301 -10.41 -22.77 -24.22
CA GLN A 301 -11.40 -23.55 -23.51
C GLN A 301 -10.76 -24.13 -22.25
N VAL A 302 -11.31 -23.84 -21.07
CA VAL A 302 -10.72 -24.18 -19.80
C VAL A 302 -11.65 -25.11 -19.02
N VAL A 303 -11.07 -26.20 -18.50
CA VAL A 303 -11.71 -27.07 -17.51
C VAL A 303 -11.02 -26.81 -16.18
N LEU A 304 -11.76 -26.35 -15.16
CA LEU A 304 -11.29 -26.17 -13.81
C LEU A 304 -11.86 -27.26 -12.92
N ALA A 305 -11.02 -28.16 -12.39
CA ALA A 305 -11.41 -29.20 -11.47
C ALA A 305 -10.97 -28.88 -10.04
N GLU A 306 -11.88 -29.01 -9.09
CA GLU A 306 -11.66 -28.78 -7.67
C GLU A 306 -12.15 -29.97 -6.83
N ALA A 307 -11.30 -30.48 -5.95
CA ALA A 307 -11.62 -31.63 -5.10
C ALA A 307 -12.69 -31.31 -4.04
N LYS A 308 -12.86 -30.05 -3.66
CA LYS A 308 -13.80 -29.59 -2.65
C LYS A 308 -15.08 -29.01 -3.26
N LYS A 309 -16.10 -28.84 -2.40
CA LYS A 309 -17.37 -28.18 -2.77
C LYS A 309 -17.23 -26.70 -3.01
N GLU A 310 -16.24 -26.07 -2.37
CA GLU A 310 -16.03 -24.62 -2.41
C GLU A 310 -14.73 -24.29 -3.15
N LEU A 311 -14.79 -23.25 -3.98
CA LEU A 311 -13.62 -22.69 -4.65
C LEU A 311 -12.86 -21.77 -3.68
N GLY A 312 -11.54 -21.63 -3.87
CA GLY A 312 -10.73 -20.66 -3.14
C GLY A 312 -9.60 -21.25 -2.30
N GLY A 313 -9.63 -22.58 -2.08
CA GLY A 313 -8.56 -23.27 -1.37
C GLY A 313 -8.34 -22.76 0.06
N ARG A 314 -7.07 -22.59 0.46
CA ARG A 314 -6.69 -22.17 1.82
C ARG A 314 -7.20 -20.78 2.19
N VAL A 315 -7.31 -19.85 1.25
CA VAL A 315 -7.72 -18.45 1.52
C VAL A 315 -9.08 -18.38 2.22
N ILE A 316 -9.97 -19.34 1.98
CA ILE A 316 -11.26 -19.41 2.68
C ILE A 316 -11.08 -19.53 4.20
N PHE A 317 -10.10 -20.31 4.66
CA PHE A 317 -9.78 -20.41 6.08
C PHE A 317 -9.09 -19.16 6.61
N GLU A 318 -8.10 -18.68 5.88
CA GLU A 318 -7.31 -17.51 6.27
C GLU A 318 -8.18 -16.24 6.37
N ALA A 319 -9.18 -16.11 5.50
CA ALA A 319 -10.13 -15.00 5.55
C ALA A 319 -11.07 -15.01 6.79
N ASN A 320 -11.21 -16.16 7.47
CA ASN A 320 -11.99 -16.27 8.69
C ASN A 320 -11.19 -15.88 9.95
N LEU A 321 -9.88 -15.68 9.84
CA LEU A 321 -9.04 -15.19 10.93
C LEU A 321 -9.37 -13.72 11.22
N LYS A 322 -9.26 -13.34 12.50
CA LYS A 322 -9.55 -11.97 12.94
C LYS A 322 -8.72 -10.94 12.15
N GLY A 323 -9.38 -9.98 11.56
CA GLY A 323 -8.75 -8.90 10.78
C GLY A 323 -8.37 -9.27 9.34
N LEU A 324 -8.61 -10.50 8.89
CA LEU A 324 -8.25 -10.95 7.54
C LEU A 324 -9.45 -11.17 6.60
N SER A 325 -10.65 -10.77 6.99
CA SER A 325 -11.87 -10.95 6.17
C SER A 325 -11.77 -10.39 4.75
N ALA A 326 -11.04 -9.28 4.57
CA ALA A 326 -10.78 -8.70 3.26
C ALA A 326 -9.99 -9.63 2.31
N TRP A 327 -9.31 -10.65 2.82
CA TRP A 327 -8.56 -11.61 2.00
C TRP A 327 -9.47 -12.48 1.14
N LYS A 328 -10.73 -12.66 1.56
CA LYS A 328 -11.73 -13.37 0.75
C LYS A 328 -11.92 -12.73 -0.64
N ARG A 329 -11.70 -11.43 -0.77
CA ARG A 329 -11.76 -10.70 -2.06
C ARG A 329 -10.83 -11.28 -3.14
N VAL A 330 -9.75 -11.96 -2.75
CA VAL A 330 -8.86 -12.66 -3.70
C VAL A 330 -9.63 -13.75 -4.45
N VAL A 331 -10.52 -14.45 -3.76
CA VAL A 331 -11.36 -15.49 -4.34
C VAL A 331 -12.59 -14.89 -5.02
N ASP A 332 -13.31 -14.02 -4.31
CA ASP A 332 -14.61 -13.50 -4.74
C ASP A 332 -14.53 -12.77 -6.11
N ASN A 333 -13.53 -11.91 -6.28
CA ASN A 333 -13.34 -11.22 -7.56
C ASN A 333 -13.05 -12.20 -8.71
N ARG A 334 -12.19 -13.20 -8.48
CA ARG A 334 -11.85 -14.18 -9.53
C ARG A 334 -13.00 -15.09 -9.87
N VAL A 335 -13.75 -15.53 -8.86
CA VAL A 335 -14.94 -16.36 -9.06
C VAL A 335 -16.00 -15.57 -9.83
N TYR A 336 -16.26 -14.32 -9.44
CA TYR A 336 -17.19 -13.45 -10.19
C TYR A 336 -16.78 -13.32 -11.66
N GLU A 337 -15.53 -12.99 -11.94
CA GLU A 337 -15.02 -12.84 -13.29
C GLU A 337 -15.08 -14.14 -14.11
N ILE A 338 -14.80 -15.28 -13.48
CA ILE A 338 -14.88 -16.60 -14.12
C ILE A 338 -16.32 -16.92 -14.50
N GLN A 339 -17.28 -16.62 -13.63
CA GLN A 339 -18.71 -16.85 -13.89
C GLN A 339 -19.27 -16.03 -15.06
N GLN A 340 -18.59 -14.93 -15.42
CA GLN A 340 -18.94 -14.13 -16.60
C GLN A 340 -18.37 -14.71 -17.90
N LYS A 341 -17.63 -15.85 -17.86
CA LYS A 341 -17.02 -16.49 -19.02
C LYS A 341 -17.82 -17.71 -19.44
N ASN A 342 -18.03 -17.85 -20.75
CA ASN A 342 -18.70 -19.01 -21.35
C ASN A 342 -17.72 -20.10 -21.84
N ASN A 343 -16.42 -19.88 -21.65
CA ASN A 343 -15.36 -20.80 -22.07
C ASN A 343 -14.57 -21.38 -20.86
N ILE A 344 -15.22 -21.41 -19.68
CA ILE A 344 -14.71 -22.11 -18.50
C ILE A 344 -15.80 -23.06 -18.00
N GLU A 345 -15.47 -24.33 -17.88
CA GLU A 345 -16.27 -25.33 -17.20
C GLU A 345 -15.67 -25.63 -15.83
N ILE A 346 -16.50 -25.65 -14.78
CA ILE A 346 -16.07 -25.84 -13.40
C ILE A 346 -16.66 -27.14 -12.85
N TYR A 347 -15.79 -28.04 -12.42
CA TYR A 347 -16.17 -29.28 -11.78
C TYR A 347 -15.72 -29.26 -10.31
N LYS A 348 -16.69 -29.18 -9.41
CA LYS A 348 -16.50 -29.27 -7.95
C LYS A 348 -16.69 -30.73 -7.50
N ASP A 349 -16.25 -31.02 -6.26
CA ASP A 349 -16.24 -32.38 -5.72
C ASP A 349 -15.55 -33.40 -6.65
N SER A 350 -14.51 -32.94 -7.35
CA SER A 350 -13.87 -33.67 -8.44
C SER A 350 -12.37 -33.80 -8.17
N GLU A 351 -12.01 -34.72 -7.30
CA GLU A 351 -10.61 -35.07 -7.04
C GLU A 351 -10.06 -35.89 -8.22
N LEU A 352 -9.04 -35.36 -8.90
CA LEU A 352 -8.43 -36.01 -10.05
C LEU A 352 -7.13 -36.73 -9.66
N THR A 353 -7.04 -38.01 -10.05
CA THR A 353 -5.80 -38.79 -10.04
C THR A 353 -5.06 -38.64 -11.37
N ALA A 354 -3.81 -39.10 -11.43
CA ALA A 354 -3.06 -39.15 -12.68
C ALA A 354 -3.76 -40.01 -13.75
N THR A 355 -4.44 -41.10 -13.35
CA THR A 355 -5.24 -41.93 -14.27
C THR A 355 -6.39 -41.14 -14.87
N HIS A 356 -7.18 -40.46 -14.03
CA HIS A 356 -8.31 -39.63 -14.51
C HIS A 356 -7.83 -38.54 -15.49
N ILE A 357 -6.69 -37.88 -15.17
CA ILE A 357 -6.14 -36.83 -16.03
C ILE A 357 -5.74 -37.38 -17.40
N ASN A 358 -5.10 -38.54 -17.45
CA ASN A 358 -4.72 -39.19 -18.70
C ASN A 358 -5.94 -39.61 -19.54
N GLU A 359 -7.00 -40.07 -18.91
CA GLU A 359 -8.25 -40.47 -19.58
C GLU A 359 -9.00 -39.27 -20.22
N LEU A 360 -8.83 -38.06 -19.68
CA LEU A 360 -9.44 -36.85 -20.24
C LEU A 360 -8.85 -36.45 -21.59
N GLY A 361 -7.65 -36.95 -21.96
CA GLY A 361 -7.01 -36.65 -23.25
C GLY A 361 -6.72 -35.17 -23.51
N ILE A 362 -6.54 -34.38 -22.45
CA ILE A 362 -6.18 -32.97 -22.52
C ILE A 362 -4.67 -32.81 -22.38
N ASP A 363 -4.02 -32.25 -23.41
CA ASP A 363 -2.56 -32.15 -23.47
C ASP A 363 -1.98 -31.07 -22.55
N ASN A 364 -2.74 -30.02 -22.24
CA ASN A 364 -2.25 -28.87 -21.47
C ASN A 364 -2.85 -28.89 -20.07
N ILE A 365 -2.02 -29.23 -19.08
CA ILE A 365 -2.45 -29.40 -17.69
C ILE A 365 -1.68 -28.43 -16.79
N PHE A 366 -2.41 -27.70 -15.96
CA PHE A 366 -1.87 -26.84 -14.92
C PHE A 366 -2.22 -27.40 -13.54
N LEU A 367 -1.21 -27.78 -12.77
CA LEU A 367 -1.41 -28.27 -11.42
C LEU A 367 -1.31 -27.09 -10.42
N ALA A 368 -2.42 -26.77 -9.79
CA ALA A 368 -2.57 -25.71 -8.78
C ALA A 368 -3.11 -26.26 -7.44
N THR A 369 -2.71 -27.46 -7.08
CA THR A 369 -3.23 -28.24 -5.94
C THR A 369 -2.79 -27.70 -4.58
N GLY A 370 -1.99 -26.63 -4.54
CA GLY A 370 -1.54 -25.95 -3.33
C GLY A 370 -0.38 -26.67 -2.63
N ALA A 371 -0.29 -26.46 -1.32
CA ALA A 371 0.75 -27.03 -0.48
C ALA A 371 0.22 -27.26 0.94
N SER A 372 0.82 -28.18 1.66
CA SER A 372 0.59 -28.40 3.09
C SER A 372 1.78 -27.91 3.92
N TRP A 373 1.51 -27.57 5.17
CA TRP A 373 2.56 -27.20 6.12
C TRP A 373 3.42 -28.41 6.47
N ARG A 374 4.72 -28.21 6.47
CA ARG A 374 5.66 -29.19 7.03
C ARG A 374 5.68 -29.04 8.54
N LEU A 375 5.69 -30.19 9.24
CA LEU A 375 5.72 -30.23 10.71
C LEU A 375 7.07 -30.68 11.26
N ASP A 376 8.07 -30.85 10.40
CA ASP A 376 9.42 -31.30 10.75
C ASP A 376 10.42 -30.14 11.00
N GLY A 377 9.94 -28.90 10.90
CA GLY A 377 10.76 -27.70 11.10
C GLY A 377 11.70 -27.35 9.95
N ILE A 378 11.68 -28.08 8.83
CA ILE A 378 12.44 -27.71 7.65
C ILE A 378 11.78 -26.52 6.97
N GLY A 379 12.54 -25.46 6.76
CA GLY A 379 12.08 -24.23 6.12
C GLY A 379 13.19 -23.54 5.35
N ARG A 380 12.94 -22.29 4.96
CA ARG A 380 13.88 -21.48 4.19
C ARG A 380 15.22 -21.30 4.91
N SER A 381 15.19 -21.08 6.21
CA SER A 381 16.38 -20.83 7.04
C SER A 381 16.95 -22.12 7.65
N THR A 382 16.11 -23.11 7.90
CA THR A 382 16.47 -24.38 8.56
C THR A 382 16.39 -25.50 7.52
N ARG A 383 17.53 -26.01 7.08
CA ARG A 383 17.65 -27.03 6.01
C ARG A 383 17.59 -28.48 6.53
N LYS A 384 17.47 -28.67 7.84
CA LYS A 384 17.40 -29.97 8.49
C LYS A 384 16.22 -29.97 9.46
N PRO A 385 15.63 -31.17 9.75
CA PRO A 385 14.59 -31.27 10.79
C PRO A 385 15.10 -30.72 12.12
N ILE A 386 14.22 -30.06 12.87
CA ILE A 386 14.52 -29.59 14.22
C ILE A 386 14.53 -30.79 15.16
N LYS A 387 15.63 -31.00 15.87
CA LYS A 387 15.76 -32.11 16.83
C LYS A 387 14.76 -31.96 17.96
N GLY A 388 14.10 -33.06 18.32
CA GLY A 388 13.17 -33.12 19.46
C GLY A 388 11.72 -32.73 19.12
N LEU A 389 11.39 -32.42 17.86
CA LEU A 389 10.00 -32.21 17.45
C LEU A 389 9.11 -33.47 17.65
N ASP A 390 9.70 -34.63 17.60
CA ASP A 390 9.05 -35.91 17.91
C ASP A 390 8.59 -36.07 19.38
N LYS A 391 9.12 -35.20 20.28
CA LYS A 391 8.81 -35.20 21.73
C LYS A 391 7.75 -34.16 22.11
N ILE A 392 7.30 -33.36 21.19
CA ILE A 392 6.33 -32.26 21.43
C ILE A 392 5.23 -32.33 20.39
N LYS A 393 4.07 -31.78 20.74
CA LYS A 393 2.98 -31.60 19.77
C LYS A 393 3.27 -30.43 18.87
N VAL A 394 3.49 -30.68 17.57
CA VAL A 394 3.63 -29.68 16.56
C VAL A 394 2.29 -29.44 15.90
N LEU A 395 1.91 -28.18 15.72
CA LEU A 395 0.64 -27.80 15.11
C LEU A 395 0.91 -27.00 13.83
N SER A 396 0.11 -27.22 12.80
CA SER A 396 0.01 -26.29 11.68
C SER A 396 -0.67 -24.98 12.11
N PRO A 397 -0.52 -23.86 11.39
CA PRO A 397 -1.28 -22.64 11.66
C PRO A 397 -2.80 -22.87 11.73
N GLU A 398 -3.35 -23.71 10.86
CA GLU A 398 -4.77 -24.04 10.84
C GLU A 398 -5.22 -24.83 12.08
N GLU A 399 -4.35 -25.70 12.61
CA GLU A 399 -4.63 -26.45 13.84
C GLU A 399 -4.48 -25.59 15.09
N ALA A 400 -3.53 -24.65 15.08
CA ALA A 400 -3.34 -23.70 16.16
C ALA A 400 -4.56 -22.78 16.34
N ASP A 401 -5.11 -22.26 15.25
CA ASP A 401 -6.28 -21.41 15.26
C ASP A 401 -7.53 -22.13 15.79
N ARG A 402 -7.78 -23.36 15.36
CA ARG A 402 -8.92 -24.15 15.84
C ARG A 402 -8.91 -24.41 17.35
N LYS A 403 -7.75 -24.26 18.00
CA LYS A 403 -7.60 -24.50 19.45
C LYS A 403 -7.62 -23.23 20.28
N SER A 404 -7.46 -22.07 19.66
CA SER A 404 -7.54 -20.76 20.35
C SER A 404 -8.98 -20.30 20.63
N VAL A 405 -9.98 -21.09 20.23
CA VAL A 405 -11.42 -20.82 20.40
C VAL A 405 -12.02 -21.60 21.57
N VAL A 406 -11.18 -22.10 22.50
CA VAL A 406 -11.65 -22.73 23.75
C VAL A 406 -11.27 -21.88 24.94
#